data_9e7784e2fc333db121a62bf43b8c060e
#
_entry.id   9e7784e2fc333db121a62bf43b8c060e
#
_cell.length_a   1.000
_cell.length_b   1.000
_cell.length_c   1.000
_cell.angle_alpha   90.00
_cell.angle_beta   90.00
_cell.angle_gamma   90.00
#
_symmetry.space_group_name_H-M   'P 1'
#
loop_
_entity.id
_entity.type
_entity.pdbx_description
1 polymer ?
#
loop_
_entity_poly.entity_id
_entity_poly.type
_entity_poly.pdbx_seq_one_letter_code
_entity_poly.pdbx_strand_id
1 'polypeptide(L)'
;MHLESARSIDKVLESIGKLGLSSGIAVNPATKMEDAIEAMGMAEKLLVMTVNPGYGGQAFMPGSLERVKRARMLIDELDLDVKIGVDGGIDKKTGADAVDAGADFLVAGSSLLKSKSIRGAIRELRKACIA
;
A
#
# COMPACT_ATOMS: atom_id res chain seq x y z
N MET A 1 -10.40 0.69 -3.44
CA MET A 1 -11.05 1.92 -2.89
C MET A 1 -10.61 2.15 -1.46
N HIS A 2 -10.75 3.35 -0.92
CA HIS A 2 -10.46 3.63 0.49
C HIS A 2 -11.52 3.01 1.41
N LEU A 3 -11.05 2.35 2.46
CA LEU A 3 -11.90 1.72 3.48
C LEU A 3 -12.84 2.74 4.13
N GLU A 4 -12.32 3.93 4.43
CA GLU A 4 -13.02 5.01 5.11
C GLU A 4 -14.09 5.69 4.23
N SER A 5 -14.06 5.48 2.92
CA SER A 5 -14.96 6.13 1.96
C SER A 5 -16.24 5.33 1.69
N ALA A 6 -16.30 4.08 2.12
CA ALA A 6 -17.42 3.20 1.80
C ALA A 6 -18.34 2.98 3.00
N ARG A 7 -19.65 3.17 2.80
CA ARG A 7 -20.67 2.78 3.79
C ARG A 7 -20.84 1.26 3.88
N SER A 8 -20.55 0.53 2.80
CA SER A 8 -20.66 -0.93 2.68
C SER A 8 -19.52 -1.42 1.81
N ILE A 9 -18.33 -1.55 2.41
CA ILE A 9 -17.12 -1.99 1.71
C ILE A 9 -17.29 -3.40 1.10
N ASP A 10 -17.95 -4.30 1.83
CA ASP A 10 -18.31 -5.65 1.42
C ASP A 10 -19.04 -5.69 0.08
N LYS A 11 -20.11 -4.90 -0.06
CA LYS A 11 -20.89 -4.83 -1.31
C LYS A 11 -20.09 -4.29 -2.49
N VAL A 12 -19.18 -3.34 -2.22
CA VAL A 12 -18.34 -2.78 -3.27
C VAL A 12 -17.30 -3.80 -3.73
N LEU A 13 -16.61 -4.47 -2.81
CA LEU A 13 -15.65 -5.53 -3.13
C LEU A 13 -16.32 -6.69 -3.88
N GLU A 14 -17.50 -7.11 -3.43
CA GLU A 14 -18.30 -8.13 -4.13
C GLU A 14 -18.66 -7.69 -5.57
N SER A 15 -19.06 -6.42 -5.74
CA SER A 15 -19.41 -5.89 -7.07
C SER A 15 -18.20 -5.86 -8.02
N ILE A 16 -17.02 -5.50 -7.51
CA ILE A 16 -15.76 -5.55 -8.28
C ILE A 16 -15.46 -6.99 -8.70
N GLY A 17 -15.59 -7.94 -7.79
CA GLY A 17 -15.38 -9.37 -8.06
C GLY A 17 -16.35 -9.93 -9.11
N LYS A 18 -17.63 -9.54 -9.08
CA LYS A 18 -18.63 -9.93 -10.09
C LYS A 18 -18.28 -9.45 -11.50
N LEU A 19 -17.49 -8.38 -11.62
CA LEU A 19 -16.96 -7.90 -12.90
C LEU A 19 -15.70 -8.67 -13.37
N GLY A 20 -15.24 -9.65 -12.61
CA GLY A 20 -14.01 -10.40 -12.92
C GLY A 20 -12.74 -9.57 -12.69
N LEU A 21 -12.80 -8.51 -11.88
CA LEU A 21 -11.68 -7.63 -11.60
C LEU A 21 -11.07 -7.93 -10.23
N SER A 22 -9.75 -7.75 -10.14
CA SER A 22 -9.03 -7.82 -8.87
C SER A 22 -9.38 -6.62 -7.99
N SER A 23 -9.78 -6.90 -6.76
CA SER A 23 -10.19 -5.87 -5.81
C SER A 23 -9.07 -5.48 -4.84
N GLY A 24 -9.11 -4.25 -4.35
CA GLY A 24 -8.20 -3.76 -3.34
C GLY A 24 -8.82 -2.69 -2.47
N ILE A 25 -8.35 -2.62 -1.24
CA ILE A 25 -8.67 -1.58 -0.27
C ILE A 25 -7.46 -0.71 0.01
N ALA A 26 -7.68 0.57 0.25
CA ALA A 26 -6.67 1.49 0.75
C ALA A 26 -7.07 1.96 2.15
N VAL A 27 -6.09 2.13 3.02
CA VAL A 27 -6.28 2.57 4.40
C VAL A 27 -5.48 3.83 4.69
N ASN A 28 -6.12 4.81 5.30
CA ASN A 28 -5.50 6.07 5.69
C ASN A 28 -4.50 5.88 6.85
N PRO A 29 -3.55 6.81 7.05
CA PRO A 29 -2.56 6.70 8.11
C PRO A 29 -3.16 6.56 9.52
N ALA A 30 -4.32 7.16 9.78
CA ALA A 30 -5.00 7.11 11.08
C ALA A 30 -5.81 5.82 11.31
N THR A 31 -6.10 5.04 10.27
CA THR A 31 -6.89 3.81 10.37
C THR A 31 -6.05 2.67 10.93
N LYS A 32 -6.54 1.99 11.95
CA LYS A 32 -5.89 0.81 12.51
C LYS A 32 -5.96 -0.36 11.54
N MET A 33 -4.92 -1.19 11.47
CA MET A 33 -4.92 -2.37 10.60
C MET A 33 -5.98 -3.39 11.01
N GLU A 34 -6.27 -3.48 12.29
CA GLU A 34 -7.33 -4.35 12.83
C GLU A 34 -8.72 -4.01 12.28
N ASP A 35 -8.99 -2.72 12.01
CA ASP A 35 -10.26 -2.27 11.44
C ASP A 35 -10.42 -2.68 9.95
N ALA A 36 -9.33 -3.06 9.31
CA ALA A 36 -9.30 -3.50 7.92
C ALA A 36 -9.38 -5.03 7.72
N ILE A 37 -9.33 -5.83 8.80
CA ILE A 37 -9.22 -7.29 8.73
C ILE A 37 -10.34 -7.91 7.90
N GLU A 38 -11.59 -7.54 8.18
CA GLU A 38 -12.75 -8.08 7.47
C GLU A 38 -12.69 -7.78 5.98
N ALA A 39 -12.37 -6.54 5.61
CA ALA A 39 -12.23 -6.12 4.22
C ALA A 39 -11.00 -6.76 3.53
N MET A 40 -9.91 -6.99 4.27
CA MET A 40 -8.75 -7.73 3.75
C MET A 40 -9.12 -9.17 3.37
N GLY A 41 -9.99 -9.83 4.13
CA GLY A 41 -10.47 -11.18 3.81
C GLY A 41 -11.27 -11.26 2.50
N MET A 42 -11.73 -10.13 1.97
CA MET A 42 -12.51 -10.02 0.73
C MET A 42 -11.74 -9.37 -0.42
N ALA A 43 -10.55 -8.86 -0.18
CA ALA A 43 -9.73 -8.14 -1.16
C ALA A 43 -8.45 -8.91 -1.50
N GLU A 44 -7.89 -8.65 -2.66
CA GLU A 44 -6.61 -9.22 -3.11
C GLU A 44 -5.43 -8.28 -2.82
N LYS A 45 -5.70 -7.00 -2.57
CA LYS A 45 -4.68 -5.97 -2.33
C LYS A 45 -5.07 -5.06 -1.17
N LEU A 46 -4.07 -4.75 -0.35
CA LEU A 46 -4.13 -3.72 0.69
C LEU A 46 -3.13 -2.62 0.35
N LEU A 47 -3.60 -1.40 0.15
CA LEU A 47 -2.76 -0.22 -0.04
C LEU A 47 -2.67 0.56 1.27
N VAL A 48 -1.49 0.55 1.89
CA VAL A 48 -1.19 1.32 3.09
C VAL A 48 -0.76 2.72 2.69
N MET A 49 -1.57 3.72 3.03
CA MET A 49 -1.20 5.11 2.81
C MET A 49 -0.12 5.51 3.81
N THR A 50 1.00 6.01 3.29
CA THR A 50 2.18 6.45 4.05
C THR A 50 2.32 7.98 4.06
N VAL A 51 1.30 8.66 3.55
CA VAL A 51 1.00 10.10 3.63
C VAL A 51 -0.50 10.27 3.77
N ASN A 52 -0.95 11.46 4.18
CA ASN A 52 -2.38 11.79 4.12
C ASN A 52 -2.80 11.90 2.65
N PRO A 53 -3.81 11.14 2.18
CA PRO A 53 -4.24 11.20 0.79
C PRO A 53 -4.82 12.58 0.44
N GLY A 54 -4.61 13.02 -0.80
CA GLY A 54 -5.14 14.28 -1.31
C GLY A 54 -4.22 15.02 -2.28
N TYR A 55 -2.91 15.02 -2.07
CA TYR A 55 -1.94 15.65 -2.97
C TYR A 55 -0.58 14.94 -2.95
N GLY A 56 0.17 15.06 -4.02
CA GLY A 56 1.48 14.43 -4.18
C GLY A 56 2.62 15.21 -3.53
N GLY A 57 3.80 14.58 -3.44
CA GLY A 57 5.03 15.22 -2.99
C GLY A 57 5.18 15.35 -1.47
N GLN A 58 4.34 14.70 -0.70
CA GLN A 58 4.44 14.64 0.76
C GLN A 58 5.58 13.72 1.20
N ALA A 59 6.18 14.01 2.38
CA ALA A 59 7.16 13.15 3.00
C ALA A 59 6.52 11.88 3.58
N PHE A 60 7.25 10.77 3.54
CA PHE A 60 6.87 9.51 4.18
C PHE A 60 6.63 9.73 5.69
N MET A 61 5.47 9.33 6.18
CA MET A 61 5.07 9.58 7.56
C MET A 61 5.80 8.66 8.54
N PRO A 62 6.24 9.17 9.71
CA PRO A 62 6.74 8.33 10.80
C PRO A 62 5.69 7.27 11.21
N GLY A 63 6.15 6.08 11.59
CA GLY A 63 5.27 4.98 11.99
C GLY A 63 4.65 4.19 10.85
N SER A 64 4.78 4.62 9.59
CA SER A 64 4.21 3.90 8.45
C SER A 64 4.78 2.49 8.29
N LEU A 65 6.08 2.29 8.55
CA LEU A 65 6.72 0.98 8.47
C LEU A 65 6.14 -0.01 9.49
N GLU A 66 5.86 0.44 10.70
CA GLU A 66 5.23 -0.40 11.74
C GLU A 66 3.82 -0.82 11.32
N ARG A 67 3.09 0.04 10.61
CA ARG A 67 1.78 -0.30 10.05
C ARG A 67 1.88 -1.35 8.95
N VAL A 68 2.90 -1.26 8.08
CA VAL A 68 3.17 -2.28 7.05
C VAL A 68 3.51 -3.63 7.69
N LYS A 69 4.40 -3.63 8.70
CA LYS A 69 4.73 -4.85 9.47
C LYS A 69 3.49 -5.44 10.13
N ARG A 70 2.64 -4.59 10.74
CA ARG A 70 1.41 -5.04 11.38
C ARG A 70 0.43 -5.67 10.38
N ALA A 71 0.28 -5.05 9.20
CA ALA A 71 -0.53 -5.63 8.12
C ALA A 71 0.01 -6.99 7.68
N ARG A 72 1.33 -7.12 7.50
CA ARG A 72 1.96 -8.40 7.13
C ARG A 72 1.70 -9.47 8.18
N MET A 73 1.90 -9.15 9.45
CA MET A 73 1.64 -10.09 10.55
C MET A 73 0.18 -10.57 10.54
N LEU A 74 -0.80 -9.67 10.40
CA LEU A 74 -2.21 -10.03 10.38
C LEU A 74 -2.57 -10.90 9.17
N ILE A 75 -2.03 -10.59 8.00
CA ILE A 75 -2.22 -11.37 6.77
C ILE A 75 -1.67 -12.79 6.94
N ASP A 76 -0.47 -12.91 7.51
CA ASP A 76 0.19 -14.20 7.73
C ASP A 76 -0.52 -15.00 8.83
N GLU A 77 -0.89 -14.37 9.95
CA GLU A 77 -1.63 -15.02 11.06
C GLU A 77 -3.00 -15.54 10.64
N LEU A 78 -3.67 -14.85 9.72
CA LEU A 78 -5.01 -15.20 9.24
C LEU A 78 -4.98 -16.02 7.93
N ASP A 79 -3.80 -16.37 7.44
CA ASP A 79 -3.58 -17.12 6.18
C ASP A 79 -4.33 -16.49 4.98
N LEU A 80 -4.22 -15.16 4.84
CA LEU A 80 -4.87 -14.41 3.77
C LEU A 80 -3.94 -14.27 2.54
N ASP A 81 -4.50 -14.41 1.34
CA ASP A 81 -3.78 -14.15 0.09
C ASP A 81 -3.97 -12.68 -0.34
N VAL A 82 -3.32 -11.77 0.39
CA VAL A 82 -3.41 -10.32 0.18
C VAL A 82 -2.03 -9.73 -0.07
N LYS A 83 -1.87 -8.97 -1.17
CA LYS A 83 -0.64 -8.23 -1.47
C LYS A 83 -0.66 -6.86 -0.82
N ILE A 84 0.41 -6.50 -0.13
CA ILE A 84 0.56 -5.19 0.52
C ILE A 84 1.26 -4.23 -0.42
N GLY A 85 0.62 -3.09 -0.68
CA GLY A 85 1.24 -1.94 -1.33
C GLY A 85 1.41 -0.76 -0.39
N VAL A 86 2.30 0.14 -0.75
CA VAL A 86 2.49 1.42 -0.05
C VAL A 86 2.45 2.57 -1.03
N ASP A 87 1.80 3.67 -0.63
CA ASP A 87 1.68 4.89 -1.42
C ASP A 87 1.89 6.13 -0.56
N GLY A 88 2.90 6.91 -0.92
CA GLY A 88 3.22 8.20 -0.32
C GLY A 88 4.65 8.33 0.16
N GLY A 89 5.38 9.30 -0.40
CA GLY A 89 6.76 9.61 -0.04
C GLY A 89 7.76 8.52 -0.38
N ILE A 90 7.48 7.73 -1.43
CA ILE A 90 8.34 6.61 -1.83
C ILE A 90 9.53 7.11 -2.65
N ASP A 91 10.72 6.81 -2.14
CA ASP A 91 12.02 6.97 -2.78
C ASP A 91 12.87 5.71 -2.60
N LYS A 92 14.17 5.75 -2.93
CA LYS A 92 15.06 4.58 -2.80
C LYS A 92 15.15 4.06 -1.37
N LYS A 93 15.20 4.96 -0.39
CA LYS A 93 15.34 4.60 1.02
C LYS A 93 14.02 4.08 1.58
N THR A 94 12.96 4.89 1.48
CA THR A 94 11.65 4.56 2.03
C THR A 94 11.04 3.35 1.33
N GLY A 95 11.32 3.17 0.02
CA GLY A 95 10.90 2.00 -0.74
C GLY A 95 11.58 0.71 -0.27
N ALA A 96 12.90 0.74 -0.05
CA ALA A 96 13.63 -0.41 0.50
C ALA A 96 13.12 -0.74 1.91
N ASP A 97 13.01 0.25 2.79
CA ASP A 97 12.50 0.09 4.16
C ASP A 97 11.06 -0.50 4.15
N ALA A 98 10.21 -0.09 3.19
CA ALA A 98 8.85 -0.62 3.06
C ALA A 98 8.81 -2.08 2.59
N VAL A 99 9.68 -2.48 1.66
CA VAL A 99 9.82 -3.88 1.22
C VAL A 99 10.33 -4.75 2.36
N ASP A 100 11.32 -4.29 3.11
CA ASP A 100 11.83 -5.00 4.30
C ASP A 100 10.77 -5.13 5.39
N ALA A 101 9.83 -4.18 5.47
CA ALA A 101 8.68 -4.24 6.37
C ALA A 101 7.57 -5.18 5.91
N GLY A 102 7.63 -5.70 4.67
CA GLY A 102 6.68 -6.67 4.12
C GLY A 102 5.79 -6.18 2.98
N ALA A 103 6.09 -5.02 2.36
CA ALA A 103 5.38 -4.57 1.18
C ALA A 103 5.73 -5.39 -0.06
N ASP A 104 4.72 -5.77 -0.85
CA ASP A 104 4.86 -6.52 -2.10
C ASP A 104 4.98 -5.59 -3.32
N PHE A 105 4.42 -4.38 -3.25
CA PHE A 105 4.51 -3.39 -4.33
C PHE A 105 4.56 -1.95 -3.82
N LEU A 106 5.13 -1.08 -4.63
CA LEU A 106 5.36 0.33 -4.30
C LEU A 106 4.66 1.23 -5.32
N VAL A 107 4.01 2.30 -4.83
CA VAL A 107 3.49 3.39 -5.66
C VAL A 107 4.39 4.61 -5.45
N ALA A 108 5.11 4.99 -6.50
CA ALA A 108 6.04 6.11 -6.48
C ALA A 108 5.70 7.11 -7.60
N GLY A 109 5.49 8.35 -7.23
CA GLY A 109 5.16 9.44 -8.16
C GLY A 109 6.28 10.48 -8.23
N SER A 110 6.27 11.43 -7.30
CA SER A 110 7.12 12.64 -7.32
C SER A 110 8.62 12.33 -7.44
N SER A 111 9.12 11.30 -6.76
CA SER A 111 10.52 10.90 -6.80
C SER A 111 10.96 10.45 -8.20
N LEU A 112 10.07 9.78 -8.93
CA LEU A 112 10.33 9.32 -10.29
C LEU A 112 10.17 10.46 -11.31
N LEU A 113 9.08 11.23 -11.22
CA LEU A 113 8.75 12.30 -12.17
C LEU A 113 9.72 13.47 -12.12
N LYS A 114 10.32 13.76 -10.97
CA LYS A 114 11.34 14.81 -10.81
C LYS A 114 12.75 14.37 -11.24
N SER A 115 12.95 13.11 -11.58
CA SER A 115 14.24 12.58 -11.99
C SER A 115 14.58 12.99 -13.43
N LYS A 116 15.88 13.08 -13.75
CA LYS A 116 16.35 13.31 -15.12
C LYS A 116 16.02 12.17 -16.09
N SER A 117 15.80 10.97 -15.55
CA SER A 117 15.45 9.77 -16.31
C SER A 117 14.53 8.88 -15.46
N ILE A 118 13.25 8.83 -15.81
CA ILE A 118 12.26 7.97 -15.13
C ILE A 118 12.69 6.51 -15.18
N ARG A 119 13.15 6.03 -16.34
CA ARG A 119 13.65 4.65 -16.49
C ARG A 119 14.84 4.37 -15.56
N GLY A 120 15.77 5.32 -15.47
CA GLY A 120 16.92 5.24 -14.56
C GLY A 120 16.45 5.19 -13.09
N ALA A 121 15.55 6.08 -12.70
CA ALA A 121 15.03 6.15 -11.33
C ALA A 121 14.27 4.87 -10.93
N ILE A 122 13.46 4.29 -11.81
CA ILE A 122 12.79 3.01 -11.58
C ILE A 122 13.82 1.88 -11.37
N ARG A 123 14.86 1.84 -12.21
CA ARG A 123 15.92 0.82 -12.08
C ARG A 123 16.64 0.94 -10.75
N GLU A 124 16.97 2.14 -10.34
CA GLU A 124 17.65 2.40 -9.06
C GLU A 124 16.75 2.08 -7.85
N LEU A 125 15.46 2.44 -7.93
CA LEU A 125 14.50 2.06 -6.88
C LEU A 125 14.40 0.53 -6.74
N ARG A 126 14.23 -0.18 -7.87
CA ARG A 126 14.19 -1.67 -7.86
C ARG A 126 15.45 -2.29 -7.28
N LYS A 127 16.64 -1.78 -7.64
CA LYS A 127 17.90 -2.27 -7.04
C LYS A 127 17.94 -2.08 -5.54
N ALA A 128 17.49 -0.93 -5.04
CA ALA A 128 17.45 -0.66 -3.60
C ALA A 128 16.53 -1.62 -2.85
N CYS A 129 15.43 -2.05 -3.46
CA CYS A 129 14.46 -2.98 -2.86
C CYS A 129 14.90 -4.46 -2.86
N ILE A 130 15.91 -4.82 -3.63
CA ILE A 130 16.41 -6.21 -3.75
C ILE A 130 17.66 -6.42 -2.88
N ALA A 131 18.33 -5.34 -2.53
CA ALA A 131 19.52 -5.39 -1.69
C ALA A 131 19.18 -5.67 -0.22
#